data_7da8e14887c18231a37619e0e197d14d
#
_entry.id   7da8e14887c18231a37619e0e197d14d
#
_cell.length_a   1.000
_cell.length_b   1.000
_cell.length_c   1.000
_cell.angle_alpha   90.00
_cell.angle_beta   90.00
_cell.angle_gamma   90.00
#
_symmetry.space_group_name_H-M   'P 1'
#
loop_
_entity.id
_entity.type
_entity.pdbx_description
1 polymer ?
#
loop_
_entity_poly.entity_id
_entity_poly.type
_entity_poly.pdbx_seq_one_letter_code
_entity_poly.pdbx_strand_id
1 'polypeptide(L)'
;RRLCREKFDHLRDHSPLANTRDPDRKIRVGYVSPDFWMHPVARFMLPLLEHHNRDEVEVFAYYTRLLRDGITEECKRRVHHWRDTRGQSEEELAALIRRDQIDILVDLTMHSRDCKPGLFARKPAPVQVSYLAYGGTTGLEAIRYRLTDIHLDPPGEPTPGFHEEPLRLPVCWWNFQVPPEPHVRMPEVQPPPCLTNGFVTFGSLNNFVKVNPVTRDTWARLVASVPGSRLILHMKESRIRDEVLAFFEERGVTRDRVRIIGYQDGPDYIRTYHAMDIALDPFPFAGGTTTFDALWMGVPVVTLAGDRPVGRGGLSILTTLGHPEWVGKDIEDYIRVGRDLAADPTLLQSLRSSLRDKIRQSPLMDSPRFVREVEKHFREIWRRWCVEAG
;
A
#
# COMPACT_ATOMS: atom_id res chain seq x y z
N ARG A 1 9.77 12.28 15.56
CA ARG A 1 11.18 12.16 15.99
C ARG A 1 11.33 12.37 17.50
N ARG A 2 11.04 13.56 18.05
CA ARG A 2 11.21 13.86 19.47
C ARG A 2 10.52 12.83 20.38
N LEU A 3 9.25 12.54 20.16
CA LEU A 3 8.48 11.53 20.90
C LEU A 3 9.10 10.12 20.82
N CYS A 4 9.60 9.72 19.63
CA CYS A 4 10.24 8.42 19.46
C CYS A 4 11.57 8.34 20.19
N ARG A 5 12.40 9.40 20.15
CA ARG A 5 13.64 9.49 20.92
C ARG A 5 13.38 9.34 22.41
N GLU A 6 12.50 10.18 22.98
CA GLU A 6 12.16 10.16 24.40
C GLU A 6 11.66 8.77 24.86
N LYS A 7 10.91 8.07 23.98
CA LYS A 7 10.24 6.82 24.34
C LYS A 7 11.06 5.56 24.06
N PHE A 8 11.96 5.57 23.07
CA PHE A 8 12.57 4.35 22.56
C PHE A 8 14.10 4.34 22.49
N ASP A 9 14.80 5.50 22.45
CA ASP A 9 16.27 5.51 22.26
C ASP A 9 17.03 4.82 23.40
N HIS A 10 16.49 4.85 24.61
CA HIS A 10 17.07 4.15 25.76
C HIS A 10 17.03 2.62 25.63
N LEU A 11 16.25 2.08 24.69
CA LEU A 11 16.15 0.63 24.43
C LEU A 11 17.28 0.12 23.53
N ARG A 12 18.07 1.02 22.93
CA ARG A 12 19.10 0.62 21.99
C ARG A 12 20.12 -0.30 22.63
N ASP A 13 20.30 -1.47 22.05
CA ASP A 13 21.36 -2.40 22.43
C ASP A 13 22.65 -2.06 21.67
N HIS A 14 23.69 -1.69 22.42
CA HIS A 14 24.99 -1.32 21.88
C HIS A 14 25.97 -2.50 21.82
N SER A 15 25.55 -3.71 22.17
CA SER A 15 26.38 -4.91 22.05
C SER A 15 26.76 -5.16 20.61
N PRO A 16 27.99 -5.59 20.33
CA PRO A 16 28.44 -5.92 18.98
C PRO A 16 27.53 -6.95 18.31
N LEU A 17 27.27 -6.75 17.03
CA LEU A 17 26.56 -7.72 16.19
C LEU A 17 27.56 -8.74 15.66
N ALA A 18 27.18 -10.02 15.67
CA ALA A 18 28.05 -11.13 15.22
C ALA A 18 28.05 -11.34 13.69
N ASN A 19 27.43 -10.43 12.92
CA ASN A 19 27.33 -10.54 11.49
C ASN A 19 28.71 -10.38 10.81
N THR A 20 29.11 -11.35 9.99
CA THR A 20 30.36 -11.30 9.21
C THR A 20 30.26 -10.23 8.13
N ARG A 21 31.28 -9.37 8.04
CA ARG A 21 31.35 -8.25 7.08
C ARG A 21 31.96 -8.68 5.76
N ASP A 22 31.33 -9.65 5.13
CA ASP A 22 31.63 -10.06 3.76
C ASP A 22 30.57 -9.43 2.84
N PRO A 23 30.94 -8.48 1.95
CA PRO A 23 30.02 -7.74 1.11
C PRO A 23 29.33 -8.61 0.05
N ASP A 24 29.90 -9.75 -0.29
CA ASP A 24 29.45 -10.58 -1.41
C ASP A 24 28.79 -11.89 -0.99
N ARG A 25 28.81 -12.22 0.31
CA ARG A 25 28.09 -13.40 0.81
C ARG A 25 26.58 -13.28 0.68
N LYS A 26 25.90 -14.40 0.80
CA LYS A 26 24.44 -14.47 0.90
C LYS A 26 23.92 -13.61 2.07
N ILE A 27 22.94 -12.76 1.79
CA ILE A 27 22.36 -11.82 2.77
C ILE A 27 21.17 -12.48 3.47
N ARG A 28 21.10 -12.39 4.79
CA ARG A 28 19.95 -12.80 5.58
C ARG A 28 18.98 -11.63 5.73
N VAL A 29 17.81 -11.72 5.11
CA VAL A 29 16.76 -10.71 5.16
C VAL A 29 15.62 -11.18 6.05
N GLY A 30 15.30 -10.41 7.09
CA GLY A 30 14.21 -10.68 8.01
C GLY A 30 13.04 -9.74 7.79
N TYR A 31 11.85 -10.25 7.56
CA TYR A 31 10.60 -9.50 7.45
C TYR A 31 9.78 -9.65 8.71
N VAL A 32 9.44 -8.54 9.37
CA VAL A 32 8.62 -8.53 10.59
C VAL A 32 7.22 -8.02 10.28
N SER A 33 6.19 -8.82 10.55
CA SER A 33 4.80 -8.41 10.33
C SER A 33 3.79 -9.19 11.18
N PRO A 34 2.71 -8.55 11.64
CA PRO A 34 1.49 -9.21 12.10
C PRO A 34 0.55 -9.61 10.94
N ASP A 35 0.89 -9.27 9.68
CA ASP A 35 -0.04 -9.24 8.57
C ASP A 35 0.26 -10.28 7.46
N PHE A 36 0.97 -11.37 7.79
CA PHE A 36 1.12 -12.54 6.92
C PHE A 36 -0.11 -13.47 6.96
N TRP A 37 -1.27 -12.91 6.61
CA TRP A 37 -2.58 -13.56 6.52
C TRP A 37 -3.39 -12.87 5.42
N MET A 38 -4.70 -13.15 5.27
CA MET A 38 -5.56 -12.45 4.28
C MET A 38 -5.66 -10.95 4.62
N HIS A 39 -4.60 -10.23 4.32
CA HIS A 39 -4.41 -8.82 4.58
C HIS A 39 -3.75 -8.13 3.38
N PRO A 40 -3.99 -6.82 3.14
CA PRO A 40 -3.33 -6.06 2.07
C PRO A 40 -1.81 -6.22 2.02
N VAL A 41 -1.12 -6.23 3.15
CA VAL A 41 0.34 -6.40 3.23
C VAL A 41 0.77 -7.73 2.59
N ALA A 42 0.08 -8.84 2.89
CA ALA A 42 0.42 -10.14 2.31
C ALA A 42 0.28 -10.17 0.79
N ARG A 43 -0.72 -9.48 0.22
CA ARG A 43 -0.92 -9.39 -1.25
C ARG A 43 0.29 -8.79 -1.98
N PHE A 44 0.98 -7.84 -1.35
CA PHE A 44 2.19 -7.23 -1.91
C PHE A 44 3.46 -7.97 -1.50
N MET A 45 3.43 -8.72 -0.40
CA MET A 45 4.58 -9.50 0.07
C MET A 45 4.72 -10.85 -0.63
N LEU A 46 3.62 -11.51 -1.01
CA LEU A 46 3.66 -12.81 -1.69
C LEU A 46 4.58 -12.81 -2.91
N PRO A 47 4.48 -11.84 -3.85
CA PRO A 47 5.38 -11.79 -5.00
C PRO A 47 6.85 -11.53 -4.59
N LEU A 48 7.09 -10.72 -3.57
CA LEU A 48 8.44 -10.48 -3.06
C LEU A 48 9.04 -11.76 -2.47
N LEU A 49 8.31 -12.47 -1.62
CA LEU A 49 8.75 -13.72 -1.00
C LEU A 49 8.98 -14.84 -2.03
N GLU A 50 8.17 -14.89 -3.10
CA GLU A 50 8.25 -15.89 -4.17
C GLU A 50 9.51 -15.75 -5.01
N HIS A 51 9.87 -14.51 -5.36
CA HIS A 51 10.86 -14.22 -6.41
C HIS A 51 12.23 -13.80 -5.89
N HIS A 52 12.47 -13.86 -4.58
CA HIS A 52 13.84 -13.67 -4.06
C HIS A 52 14.80 -14.66 -4.67
N ASN A 53 15.97 -14.14 -5.13
CA ASN A 53 17.07 -14.99 -5.58
C ASN A 53 17.64 -15.79 -4.41
N ARG A 54 17.27 -17.05 -4.35
CA ARG A 54 17.62 -17.96 -3.25
C ARG A 54 19.10 -18.26 -3.13
N ASP A 55 19.89 -17.98 -4.14
CA ASP A 55 21.35 -18.11 -4.09
C ASP A 55 22.01 -16.92 -3.38
N GLU A 56 21.38 -15.74 -3.45
CA GLU A 56 21.92 -14.50 -2.89
C GLU A 56 21.23 -14.04 -1.61
N VAL A 57 19.99 -14.46 -1.38
CA VAL A 57 19.17 -14.00 -0.24
C VAL A 57 18.60 -15.21 0.53
N GLU A 58 18.83 -15.22 1.83
CA GLU A 58 18.20 -16.14 2.77
C GLU A 58 17.07 -15.41 3.51
N VAL A 59 15.81 -15.83 3.31
CA VAL A 59 14.62 -15.10 3.75
C VAL A 59 14.09 -15.66 5.06
N PHE A 60 13.91 -14.78 6.05
CA PHE A 60 13.27 -15.05 7.34
C PHE A 60 11.97 -14.25 7.45
N ALA A 61 10.92 -14.87 7.95
CA ALA A 61 9.67 -14.20 8.29
C ALA A 61 9.39 -14.35 9.79
N TYR A 62 9.21 -13.22 10.47
CA TYR A 62 8.85 -13.15 11.89
C TYR A 62 7.38 -12.76 12.00
N TYR A 63 6.53 -13.76 12.26
CA TYR A 63 5.09 -13.57 12.34
C TYR A 63 4.66 -13.32 13.78
N THR A 64 4.08 -12.15 14.02
CA THR A 64 3.83 -11.65 15.39
C THR A 64 2.37 -11.79 15.85
N ARG A 65 1.48 -12.42 15.05
CA ARG A 65 0.03 -12.51 15.32
C ARG A 65 -0.44 -13.96 15.48
N LEU A 66 -1.62 -14.11 16.15
CA LEU A 66 -2.28 -15.41 16.36
C LEU A 66 -3.07 -15.92 15.15
N LEU A 67 -3.61 -14.99 14.34
CA LEU A 67 -4.49 -15.35 13.22
C LEU A 67 -3.72 -16.07 12.13
N ARG A 68 -4.27 -17.20 11.66
CA ARG A 68 -3.71 -17.98 10.56
C ARG A 68 -4.81 -18.36 9.58
N ASP A 69 -4.46 -18.34 8.30
CA ASP A 69 -5.32 -18.76 7.20
C ASP A 69 -4.49 -19.37 6.06
N GLY A 70 -5.13 -19.65 4.93
CA GLY A 70 -4.43 -20.19 3.78
C GLY A 70 -3.32 -19.29 3.23
N ILE A 71 -3.47 -17.96 3.33
CA ILE A 71 -2.42 -17.02 2.92
C ILE A 71 -1.21 -17.07 3.86
N THR A 72 -1.43 -17.32 5.15
CA THR A 72 -0.34 -17.56 6.10
C THR A 72 0.53 -18.75 5.66
N GLU A 73 -0.11 -19.86 5.25
CA GLU A 73 0.61 -21.03 4.74
C GLU A 73 1.30 -20.75 3.39
N GLU A 74 0.70 -19.91 2.53
CA GLU A 74 1.35 -19.44 1.30
C GLU A 74 2.64 -18.64 1.60
N CYS A 75 2.60 -17.70 2.54
CA CYS A 75 3.77 -16.95 2.97
C CYS A 75 4.86 -17.89 3.55
N LYS A 76 4.45 -18.82 4.40
CA LYS A 76 5.34 -19.77 5.06
C LYS A 76 6.09 -20.68 4.07
N ARG A 77 5.44 -21.13 2.98
CA ARG A 77 6.09 -21.96 1.95
C ARG A 77 7.14 -21.20 1.12
N ARG A 78 7.06 -19.87 1.07
CA ARG A 78 7.92 -19.01 0.22
C ARG A 78 9.18 -18.52 0.91
N VAL A 79 9.31 -18.73 2.22
CA VAL A 79 10.48 -18.29 2.99
C VAL A 79 11.37 -19.48 3.36
N HIS A 80 12.65 -19.23 3.63
CA HIS A 80 13.57 -20.25 4.10
C HIS A 80 13.31 -20.57 5.58
N HIS A 81 13.00 -19.55 6.38
CA HIS A 81 12.78 -19.68 7.81
C HIS A 81 11.53 -18.94 8.25
N TRP A 82 10.56 -19.67 8.77
CA TRP A 82 9.39 -19.13 9.41
C TRP A 82 9.57 -19.12 10.92
N ARG A 83 9.43 -17.96 11.54
CA ARG A 83 9.48 -17.77 12.99
C ARG A 83 8.11 -17.35 13.49
N ASP A 84 7.46 -18.23 14.23
CA ASP A 84 6.22 -17.91 14.95
C ASP A 84 6.62 -17.24 16.27
N THR A 85 6.43 -15.94 16.36
CA THR A 85 6.89 -15.11 17.49
C THR A 85 5.74 -14.55 18.31
N ARG A 86 4.59 -15.19 18.25
CA ARG A 86 3.40 -14.82 19.03
C ARG A 86 3.70 -14.87 20.52
N GLY A 87 3.24 -13.83 21.23
CA GLY A 87 3.41 -13.75 22.69
C GLY A 87 4.82 -13.42 23.16
N GLN A 88 5.80 -13.37 22.26
CA GLN A 88 7.14 -12.90 22.60
C GLN A 88 7.14 -11.37 22.81
N SER A 89 7.86 -10.94 23.82
CA SER A 89 8.18 -9.54 24.02
C SER A 89 9.07 -9.01 22.89
N GLU A 90 9.14 -7.69 22.73
CA GLU A 90 10.04 -7.07 21.74
C GLU A 90 11.53 -7.34 22.05
N GLU A 91 11.87 -7.56 23.31
CA GLU A 91 13.22 -7.93 23.75
C GLU A 91 13.57 -9.37 23.35
N GLU A 92 12.69 -10.33 23.64
CA GLU A 92 12.86 -11.74 23.24
C GLU A 92 12.96 -11.88 21.71
N LEU A 93 12.13 -11.12 20.98
CA LEU A 93 12.17 -11.09 19.52
C LEU A 93 13.47 -10.45 19.01
N ALA A 94 13.97 -9.40 19.63
CA ALA A 94 15.27 -8.80 19.29
C ALA A 94 16.42 -9.81 19.52
N ALA A 95 16.39 -10.54 20.63
CA ALA A 95 17.37 -11.58 20.91
C ALA A 95 17.31 -12.73 19.90
N LEU A 96 16.11 -13.13 19.44
CA LEU A 96 15.93 -14.14 18.41
C LEU A 96 16.54 -13.67 17.07
N ILE A 97 16.26 -12.44 16.64
CA ILE A 97 16.76 -11.86 15.40
C ILE A 97 18.29 -11.78 15.42
N ARG A 98 18.90 -11.43 16.55
CA ARG A 98 20.37 -11.46 16.74
C ARG A 98 20.93 -12.88 16.61
N ARG A 99 20.27 -13.90 17.22
CA ARG A 99 20.71 -15.31 17.09
C ARG A 99 20.61 -15.81 15.64
N ASP A 100 19.57 -15.39 14.91
CA ASP A 100 19.40 -15.70 13.48
C ASP A 100 20.43 -14.93 12.59
N GLN A 101 21.18 -14.00 13.17
CA GLN A 101 22.19 -13.15 12.50
C GLN A 101 21.60 -12.44 11.27
N ILE A 102 20.43 -11.85 11.42
CA ILE A 102 19.78 -11.09 10.33
C ILE A 102 20.64 -9.89 9.95
N ASP A 103 20.89 -9.73 8.65
CA ASP A 103 21.69 -8.64 8.09
C ASP A 103 20.84 -7.40 7.82
N ILE A 104 19.68 -7.62 7.19
CA ILE A 104 18.72 -6.58 6.87
C ILE A 104 17.38 -6.94 7.49
N LEU A 105 16.90 -6.12 8.39
CA LEU A 105 15.60 -6.27 9.04
C LEU A 105 14.60 -5.28 8.46
N VAL A 106 13.48 -5.76 7.95
CA VAL A 106 12.45 -4.96 7.29
C VAL A 106 11.21 -4.86 8.18
N ASP A 107 10.82 -3.63 8.52
CA ASP A 107 9.57 -3.32 9.21
C ASP A 107 8.43 -3.19 8.17
N LEU A 108 7.45 -4.10 8.23
CA LEU A 108 6.28 -4.08 7.36
C LEU A 108 5.04 -3.47 8.05
N THR A 109 5.19 -2.93 9.25
CA THR A 109 4.05 -2.53 10.09
C THR A 109 4.04 -1.03 10.39
N MET A 110 5.20 -0.45 10.64
CA MET A 110 5.40 0.97 10.99
C MET A 110 4.44 1.42 12.12
N HIS A 111 3.46 2.30 11.80
CA HIS A 111 2.50 2.87 12.74
C HIS A 111 1.13 2.17 12.73
N SER A 112 0.99 1.06 12.03
CA SER A 112 -0.27 0.32 12.00
C SER A 112 -0.45 -0.49 13.29
N ARG A 113 -1.63 -1.12 13.42
CA ARG A 113 -1.94 -1.93 14.59
C ARG A 113 -0.93 -3.06 14.77
N ASP A 114 -0.58 -3.36 16.03
CA ASP A 114 0.38 -4.39 16.42
C ASP A 114 1.84 -4.12 15.97
N CYS A 115 2.18 -2.83 15.71
CA CYS A 115 3.56 -2.41 15.42
C CYS A 115 4.51 -2.73 16.59
N LYS A 116 5.79 -2.87 16.26
CA LYS A 116 6.86 -3.25 17.19
C LYS A 116 8.00 -2.21 17.25
N PRO A 117 7.72 -0.94 17.59
CA PRO A 117 8.74 0.10 17.54
C PRO A 117 9.90 -0.14 18.52
N GLY A 118 9.66 -0.73 19.69
CA GLY A 118 10.70 -1.05 20.64
C GLY A 118 11.62 -2.19 20.18
N LEU A 119 11.14 -3.10 19.31
CA LEU A 119 11.98 -4.08 18.65
C LEU A 119 13.04 -3.39 17.77
N PHE A 120 12.60 -2.52 16.87
CA PHE A 120 13.48 -1.83 15.93
C PHE A 120 14.41 -0.83 16.63
N ALA A 121 13.94 -0.19 17.70
CA ALA A 121 14.76 0.71 18.53
C ALA A 121 15.96 -0.01 19.18
N ARG A 122 15.81 -1.29 19.55
CA ARG A 122 16.91 -2.13 20.05
C ARG A 122 17.99 -2.44 19.00
N LYS A 123 17.72 -2.17 17.75
CA LYS A 123 18.61 -2.40 16.61
C LYS A 123 19.21 -3.82 16.59
N PRO A 124 18.38 -4.87 16.48
CA PRO A 124 18.84 -6.26 16.50
C PRO A 124 19.55 -6.69 15.21
N ALA A 125 19.54 -5.88 14.16
CA ALA A 125 20.22 -6.13 12.89
C ALA A 125 21.09 -4.93 12.46
N PRO A 126 22.17 -5.16 11.70
CA PRO A 126 23.06 -4.10 11.21
C PRO A 126 22.33 -3.02 10.41
N VAL A 127 21.47 -3.48 9.50
CA VAL A 127 20.69 -2.62 8.61
C VAL A 127 19.21 -2.79 8.89
N GLN A 128 18.48 -1.69 9.00
CA GLN A 128 17.03 -1.69 9.19
C GLN A 128 16.36 -0.81 8.17
N VAL A 129 15.25 -1.31 7.59
CA VAL A 129 14.51 -0.70 6.49
C VAL A 129 13.02 -0.68 6.84
N SER A 130 12.32 0.40 6.54
CA SER A 130 10.85 0.43 6.58
C SER A 130 10.27 0.23 5.18
N TYR A 131 9.17 -0.53 5.09
CA TYR A 131 8.49 -0.81 3.82
C TYR A 131 7.00 -1.07 4.02
N LEU A 132 6.21 -0.65 3.08
CA LEU A 132 4.87 -1.08 2.71
C LEU A 132 3.69 -0.54 3.53
N ALA A 133 3.70 -0.57 4.85
CA ALA A 133 2.47 -0.31 5.63
C ALA A 133 1.96 1.12 5.54
N TYR A 134 2.85 2.09 5.55
CA TYR A 134 2.50 3.51 5.52
C TYR A 134 3.61 4.34 4.87
N GLY A 135 3.24 5.23 3.95
CA GLY A 135 4.20 6.11 3.23
C GLY A 135 4.67 7.30 4.07
N GLY A 136 5.10 7.06 5.31
CA GLY A 136 5.56 8.07 6.26
C GLY A 136 6.92 7.74 6.89
N THR A 137 7.43 8.62 7.76
CA THR A 137 8.61 8.35 8.57
C THR A 137 8.27 7.44 9.75
N THR A 138 9.18 6.55 10.13
CA THR A 138 9.07 5.74 11.37
C THR A 138 9.32 6.59 12.62
N GLY A 139 10.12 7.65 12.48
CA GLY A 139 10.62 8.46 13.60
C GLY A 139 11.72 7.80 14.43
N LEU A 140 12.11 6.55 14.11
CA LEU A 140 13.12 5.76 14.82
C LEU A 140 14.49 5.88 14.16
N GLU A 141 15.48 6.49 14.81
CA GLU A 141 16.84 6.64 14.25
C GLU A 141 17.53 5.30 13.94
N ALA A 142 17.10 4.23 14.59
CA ALA A 142 17.61 2.89 14.33
C ALA A 142 17.21 2.35 12.93
N ILE A 143 16.13 2.84 12.34
CA ILE A 143 15.73 2.51 10.97
C ILE A 143 16.30 3.60 10.04
N ARG A 144 17.43 3.30 9.40
CA ARG A 144 18.15 4.25 8.56
C ARG A 144 17.54 4.40 7.17
N TYR A 145 16.90 3.38 6.63
CA TYR A 145 16.45 3.33 5.24
C TYR A 145 14.94 3.13 5.15
N ARG A 146 14.35 3.64 4.07
CA ARG A 146 12.99 3.32 3.67
C ARG A 146 12.94 2.94 2.19
N LEU A 147 12.24 1.85 1.86
CA LEU A 147 11.94 1.50 0.48
C LEU A 147 10.81 2.40 -0.03
N THR A 148 10.98 2.99 -1.20
CA THR A 148 10.05 3.94 -1.83
C THR A 148 10.19 3.85 -3.35
N ASP A 149 9.60 4.78 -4.11
CA ASP A 149 9.79 4.87 -5.55
C ASP A 149 10.00 6.32 -6.03
N ILE A 150 10.35 6.46 -7.31
CA ILE A 150 10.63 7.76 -7.93
C ILE A 150 9.41 8.67 -8.04
N HIS A 151 8.19 8.16 -7.94
CA HIS A 151 6.95 8.92 -8.00
C HIS A 151 6.50 9.35 -6.61
N LEU A 152 6.69 8.51 -5.59
CA LEU A 152 6.43 8.84 -4.19
C LEU A 152 7.45 9.86 -3.67
N ASP A 153 8.72 9.66 -3.99
CA ASP A 153 9.85 10.47 -3.56
C ASP A 153 10.71 10.85 -4.77
N PRO A 154 10.39 11.90 -5.51
CA PRO A 154 11.16 12.33 -6.67
C PRO A 154 12.65 12.56 -6.34
N PRO A 155 13.57 12.17 -7.23
CA PRO A 155 14.99 12.49 -7.06
C PRO A 155 15.25 13.99 -7.00
N GLY A 156 16.16 14.42 -6.13
CA GLY A 156 16.54 15.84 -5.98
C GLY A 156 15.61 16.65 -5.08
N GLU A 157 14.45 16.13 -4.70
CA GLU A 157 13.54 16.78 -3.75
C GLU A 157 13.72 16.18 -2.35
N PRO A 158 14.04 16.98 -1.31
CA PRO A 158 14.04 16.49 0.05
C PRO A 158 12.61 16.23 0.50
N THR A 159 12.37 15.11 1.18
CA THR A 159 11.07 14.82 1.77
C THR A 159 11.01 15.37 3.18
N PRO A 160 10.32 16.52 3.41
CA PRO A 160 10.32 17.16 4.73
C PRO A 160 9.78 16.24 5.81
N GLY A 161 10.49 16.18 6.95
CA GLY A 161 10.08 15.38 8.12
C GLY A 161 10.58 13.95 8.13
N PHE A 162 11.17 13.45 7.03
CA PHE A 162 11.82 12.14 6.99
C PHE A 162 13.29 12.26 7.43
N HIS A 163 13.79 11.20 8.04
CA HIS A 163 15.20 11.04 8.36
C HIS A 163 15.79 9.80 7.68
N GLU A 164 14.90 8.88 7.30
CA GLU A 164 15.29 7.68 6.59
C GLU A 164 15.76 8.01 5.17
N GLU A 165 16.91 7.47 4.79
CA GLU A 165 17.43 7.53 3.44
C GLU A 165 16.51 6.74 2.49
N PRO A 166 16.00 7.35 1.40
CA PRO A 166 15.08 6.68 0.51
C PRO A 166 15.82 5.75 -0.47
N LEU A 167 15.41 4.50 -0.49
CA LEU A 167 15.79 3.50 -1.50
C LEU A 167 14.70 3.54 -2.59
N ARG A 168 14.98 4.27 -3.67
CA ARG A 168 13.99 4.57 -4.71
C ARG A 168 13.94 3.50 -5.78
N LEU A 169 12.84 2.76 -5.84
CA LEU A 169 12.56 1.87 -6.96
C LEU A 169 12.29 2.69 -8.23
N PRO A 170 12.70 2.19 -9.40
CA PRO A 170 12.53 2.90 -10.68
C PRO A 170 11.09 2.91 -11.19
N VAL A 171 10.22 2.13 -10.57
CA VAL A 171 8.79 1.99 -10.86
C VAL A 171 7.98 2.10 -9.56
N CYS A 172 6.75 1.59 -9.56
CA CYS A 172 5.87 1.65 -8.39
C CYS A 172 6.45 0.94 -7.16
N TRP A 173 6.18 1.53 -5.98
CA TRP A 173 6.51 0.99 -4.66
C TRP A 173 5.81 -0.34 -4.36
N TRP A 174 4.65 -0.58 -4.97
CA TRP A 174 3.92 -1.82 -4.85
C TRP A 174 4.13 -2.72 -6.07
N ASN A 175 4.34 -4.00 -5.81
CA ASN A 175 4.16 -5.05 -6.80
C ASN A 175 2.88 -5.82 -6.47
N PHE A 176 1.90 -5.77 -7.35
CA PHE A 176 0.58 -6.31 -7.13
C PHE A 176 0.49 -7.76 -7.57
N GLN A 177 -0.11 -8.59 -6.74
CA GLN A 177 -0.53 -9.93 -7.11
C GLN A 177 -1.95 -10.20 -6.59
N VAL A 178 -2.76 -10.84 -7.42
CA VAL A 178 -4.00 -11.43 -6.95
C VAL A 178 -3.65 -12.62 -6.07
N PRO A 179 -4.20 -12.73 -4.85
CA PRO A 179 -3.97 -13.90 -4.02
C PRO A 179 -4.36 -15.19 -4.77
N PRO A 180 -3.59 -16.28 -4.63
CA PRO A 180 -3.84 -17.50 -5.38
C PRO A 180 -5.17 -18.15 -5.02
N GLU A 181 -5.79 -18.84 -5.99
CA GLU A 181 -6.91 -19.72 -5.72
C GLU A 181 -6.45 -20.90 -4.83
N PRO A 182 -7.32 -21.43 -3.95
CA PRO A 182 -8.73 -21.10 -3.77
C PRO A 182 -8.99 -19.95 -2.78
N HIS A 183 -7.97 -19.25 -2.29
CA HIS A 183 -8.10 -18.27 -1.20
C HIS A 183 -8.88 -17.03 -1.61
N VAL A 184 -8.70 -16.55 -2.86
CA VAL A 184 -9.47 -15.46 -3.43
C VAL A 184 -9.86 -15.80 -4.86
N ARG A 185 -11.16 -15.82 -5.13
CA ARG A 185 -11.68 -15.89 -6.49
C ARG A 185 -12.16 -14.52 -6.91
N MET A 186 -11.40 -13.89 -7.81
CA MET A 186 -11.80 -12.61 -8.39
C MET A 186 -12.94 -12.80 -9.37
N PRO A 187 -14.03 -12.03 -9.26
CA PRO A 187 -15.15 -12.13 -10.19
C PRO A 187 -14.75 -11.66 -11.59
N GLU A 188 -15.51 -12.12 -12.59
CA GLU A 188 -15.38 -11.62 -13.96
C GLU A 188 -15.76 -10.13 -14.03
N VAL A 189 -15.08 -9.40 -14.93
CA VAL A 189 -15.39 -7.99 -15.19
C VAL A 189 -16.71 -7.90 -15.92
N GLN A 190 -17.65 -7.10 -15.40
CA GLN A 190 -18.94 -6.83 -16.04
C GLN A 190 -18.88 -5.53 -16.83
N PRO A 191 -19.74 -5.32 -17.84
CA PRO A 191 -19.84 -4.03 -18.54
C PRO A 191 -20.05 -2.86 -17.57
N PRO A 192 -19.66 -1.62 -17.93
CA PRO A 192 -19.87 -0.47 -17.06
C PRO A 192 -21.38 -0.22 -16.84
N PRO A 193 -21.82 -0.01 -15.58
CA PRO A 193 -23.24 0.12 -15.27
C PRO A 193 -23.91 1.34 -15.92
N CYS A 194 -23.18 2.37 -16.29
CA CYS A 194 -23.74 3.55 -16.97
C CYS A 194 -24.42 3.23 -18.29
N LEU A 195 -24.01 2.16 -19.00
CA LEU A 195 -24.62 1.75 -20.28
C LEU A 195 -26.06 1.24 -20.12
N THR A 196 -26.39 0.70 -18.96
CA THR A 196 -27.74 0.19 -18.64
C THR A 196 -28.54 1.14 -17.77
N ASN A 197 -27.87 1.86 -16.87
CA ASN A 197 -28.52 2.74 -15.91
C ASN A 197 -28.89 4.10 -16.50
N GLY A 198 -28.20 4.55 -17.55
CA GLY A 198 -28.36 5.88 -18.13
C GLY A 198 -27.73 7.01 -17.29
N PHE A 199 -26.94 6.69 -16.28
CA PHE A 199 -26.19 7.63 -15.46
C PHE A 199 -24.87 7.02 -14.98
N VAL A 200 -23.85 7.87 -14.76
CA VAL A 200 -22.54 7.44 -14.24
C VAL A 200 -22.59 7.28 -12.72
N THR A 201 -21.93 6.24 -12.23
CA THR A 201 -21.76 5.98 -10.79
C THR A 201 -20.29 6.14 -10.42
N PHE A 202 -20.00 7.17 -9.62
CA PHE A 202 -18.74 7.32 -8.92
C PHE A 202 -18.72 6.44 -7.66
N GLY A 203 -17.53 6.06 -7.17
CA GLY A 203 -17.47 5.33 -5.92
C GLY A 203 -16.12 5.34 -5.25
N SER A 204 -16.11 5.15 -3.93
CA SER A 204 -14.90 4.94 -3.15
C SER A 204 -15.09 3.83 -2.12
N LEU A 205 -14.32 2.78 -2.25
CA LEU A 205 -14.26 1.69 -1.26
C LEU A 205 -13.13 1.86 -0.25
N ASN A 206 -12.48 3.01 -0.25
CA ASN A 206 -11.49 3.35 0.77
C ASN A 206 -12.12 3.40 2.16
N ASN A 207 -11.30 3.10 3.18
CA ASN A 207 -11.72 3.30 4.56
C ASN A 207 -12.12 4.76 4.78
N PHE A 208 -13.36 4.99 5.24
CA PHE A 208 -13.93 6.32 5.36
C PHE A 208 -13.15 7.26 6.30
N VAL A 209 -12.32 6.73 7.19
CA VAL A 209 -11.37 7.52 8.01
C VAL A 209 -10.43 8.38 7.16
N LYS A 210 -10.14 7.99 5.91
CA LYS A 210 -9.36 8.78 4.97
C LYS A 210 -10.13 9.94 4.34
N VAL A 211 -11.46 9.91 4.41
CA VAL A 211 -12.37 10.86 3.74
C VAL A 211 -12.62 12.07 4.63
N ASN A 212 -11.71 13.03 4.55
CA ASN A 212 -11.79 14.28 5.30
C ASN A 212 -12.82 15.28 4.68
N PRO A 213 -13.12 16.42 5.34
CA PRO A 213 -14.08 17.40 4.83
C PRO A 213 -13.73 17.94 3.43
N VAL A 214 -12.46 18.15 3.12
CA VAL A 214 -12.01 18.66 1.79
C VAL A 214 -12.29 17.61 0.71
N THR A 215 -11.96 16.34 0.98
CA THR A 215 -12.27 15.24 0.07
C THR A 215 -13.78 15.13 -0.17
N ARG A 216 -14.60 15.21 0.88
CA ARG A 216 -16.08 15.16 0.77
C ARG A 216 -16.62 16.31 -0.07
N ASP A 217 -16.12 17.52 0.14
CA ASP A 217 -16.51 18.71 -0.63
C ASP A 217 -16.16 18.55 -2.12
N THR A 218 -14.95 18.10 -2.40
CA THR A 218 -14.50 17.84 -3.78
C THR A 218 -15.39 16.81 -4.48
N TRP A 219 -15.72 15.70 -3.80
CA TRP A 219 -16.60 14.69 -4.36
C TRP A 219 -18.02 15.18 -4.54
N ALA A 220 -18.56 16.00 -3.62
CA ALA A 220 -19.86 16.60 -3.76
C ALA A 220 -19.92 17.53 -4.99
N ARG A 221 -18.92 18.39 -5.17
CA ARG A 221 -18.78 19.26 -6.33
C ARG A 221 -18.68 18.47 -7.65
N LEU A 222 -17.88 17.40 -7.68
CA LEU A 222 -17.78 16.52 -8.84
C LEU A 222 -19.15 15.91 -9.19
N VAL A 223 -19.81 15.27 -8.23
CA VAL A 223 -21.09 14.60 -8.43
C VAL A 223 -22.20 15.60 -8.81
N ALA A 224 -22.20 16.80 -8.23
CA ALA A 224 -23.14 17.87 -8.60
C ALA A 224 -22.91 18.36 -10.03
N SER A 225 -21.65 18.40 -10.50
CA SER A 225 -21.30 18.84 -11.85
C SER A 225 -21.63 17.85 -12.98
N VAL A 226 -21.97 16.58 -12.61
CA VAL A 226 -22.38 15.54 -13.58
C VAL A 226 -23.87 15.21 -13.36
N PRO A 227 -24.77 15.71 -14.19
CA PRO A 227 -26.21 15.52 -14.00
C PRO A 227 -26.61 14.04 -13.90
N GLY A 228 -27.45 13.70 -12.92
CA GLY A 228 -27.96 12.33 -12.72
C GLY A 228 -26.93 11.35 -12.14
N SER A 229 -25.64 11.70 -12.04
CA SER A 229 -24.62 10.79 -11.49
C SER A 229 -24.89 10.42 -10.04
N ARG A 230 -24.37 9.28 -9.62
CA ARG A 230 -24.50 8.75 -8.26
C ARG A 230 -23.15 8.53 -7.61
N LEU A 231 -23.15 8.38 -6.28
CA LEU A 231 -21.94 8.13 -5.49
C LEU A 231 -22.13 6.93 -4.56
N ILE A 232 -21.21 5.99 -4.59
CA ILE A 232 -21.13 4.87 -3.63
C ILE A 232 -19.99 5.13 -2.65
N LEU A 233 -20.29 5.09 -1.35
CA LEU A 233 -19.29 5.26 -0.28
C LEU A 233 -19.28 4.01 0.62
N HIS A 234 -18.09 3.48 0.87
CA HIS A 234 -17.89 2.42 1.86
C HIS A 234 -17.67 3.04 3.24
N MET A 235 -18.59 2.77 4.14
CA MET A 235 -18.52 3.24 5.53
C MET A 235 -19.11 2.18 6.45
N LYS A 236 -18.37 1.77 7.47
CA LYS A 236 -18.93 0.92 8.53
C LYS A 236 -20.14 1.64 9.13
N GLU A 237 -21.10 0.88 9.64
CA GLU A 237 -22.22 1.49 10.37
C GLU A 237 -21.71 2.50 11.37
N SER A 238 -22.12 3.72 11.22
CA SER A 238 -21.61 4.85 11.97
C SER A 238 -22.74 5.83 12.25
N ARG A 239 -22.69 6.43 13.42
CA ARG A 239 -23.61 7.51 13.84
C ARG A 239 -23.54 8.74 12.94
N ILE A 240 -22.46 8.86 12.12
CA ILE A 240 -22.26 9.99 11.20
C ILE A 240 -22.87 9.78 9.81
N ARG A 241 -23.59 8.66 9.56
CA ARG A 241 -24.15 8.37 8.23
C ARG A 241 -25.11 9.46 7.76
N ASP A 242 -26.02 9.87 8.61
CA ASP A 242 -27.00 10.92 8.29
C ASP A 242 -26.32 12.28 8.14
N GLU A 243 -25.30 12.55 8.93
CA GLU A 243 -24.46 13.76 8.80
C GLU A 243 -23.74 13.80 7.44
N VAL A 244 -23.21 12.66 6.99
CA VAL A 244 -22.57 12.56 5.68
C VAL A 244 -23.58 12.78 4.56
N LEU A 245 -24.77 12.18 4.63
CA LEU A 245 -25.82 12.40 3.63
C LEU A 245 -26.30 13.86 3.60
N ALA A 246 -26.49 14.49 4.76
CA ALA A 246 -26.85 15.90 4.87
C ALA A 246 -25.75 16.79 4.25
N PHE A 247 -24.48 16.48 4.48
CA PHE A 247 -23.35 17.19 3.91
C PHE A 247 -23.39 17.23 2.36
N PHE A 248 -23.73 16.11 1.72
CA PHE A 248 -23.88 16.05 0.26
C PHE A 248 -25.14 16.79 -0.22
N GLU A 249 -26.24 16.67 0.52
CA GLU A 249 -27.52 17.33 0.21
C GLU A 249 -27.39 18.87 0.22
N GLU A 250 -26.70 19.43 1.22
CA GLU A 250 -26.36 20.87 1.30
C GLU A 250 -25.56 21.36 0.08
N ARG A 251 -24.89 20.46 -0.66
CA ARG A 251 -24.08 20.73 -1.85
C ARG A 251 -24.75 20.34 -3.17
N GLY A 252 -26.06 20.18 -3.13
CA GLY A 252 -26.87 19.88 -4.32
C GLY A 252 -26.85 18.43 -4.80
N VAL A 253 -26.35 17.50 -3.96
CA VAL A 253 -26.41 16.06 -4.25
C VAL A 253 -27.46 15.42 -3.35
N THR A 254 -28.65 15.13 -3.90
CA THR A 254 -29.76 14.58 -3.15
C THR A 254 -29.44 13.19 -2.55
N ARG A 255 -30.11 12.84 -1.45
CA ARG A 255 -29.83 11.61 -0.67
C ARG A 255 -29.96 10.33 -1.48
N ASP A 256 -30.87 10.28 -2.44
CA ASP A 256 -31.08 9.14 -3.34
C ASP A 256 -29.92 8.92 -4.32
N ARG A 257 -29.08 9.94 -4.53
CA ARG A 257 -27.86 9.88 -5.35
C ARG A 257 -26.65 9.38 -4.56
N VAL A 258 -26.70 9.27 -3.24
CA VAL A 258 -25.59 8.83 -2.39
C VAL A 258 -25.95 7.52 -1.69
N ARG A 259 -25.31 6.43 -2.12
CA ARG A 259 -25.45 5.11 -1.51
C ARG A 259 -24.29 4.83 -0.56
N ILE A 260 -24.58 4.67 0.71
CA ILE A 260 -23.60 4.25 1.72
C ILE A 260 -23.74 2.75 1.95
N ILE A 261 -22.62 2.01 1.74
CA ILE A 261 -22.52 0.58 1.98
C ILE A 261 -21.69 0.30 3.23
N GLY A 262 -22.15 -0.68 4.03
CA GLY A 262 -21.44 -1.15 5.22
C GLY A 262 -20.30 -2.10 4.92
N TYR A 263 -19.82 -2.77 5.96
CA TYR A 263 -18.83 -3.85 5.81
C TYR A 263 -19.36 -4.97 4.91
N GLN A 264 -18.50 -5.48 4.05
CA GLN A 264 -18.78 -6.60 3.15
C GLN A 264 -17.66 -7.63 3.25
N ASP A 265 -17.99 -8.89 3.08
CA ASP A 265 -17.00 -9.97 2.93
C ASP A 265 -16.21 -9.83 1.63
N GLY A 266 -15.04 -10.46 1.58
CA GLY A 266 -14.09 -10.29 0.48
C GLY A 266 -14.70 -10.40 -0.94
N PRO A 267 -15.48 -11.46 -1.28
CA PRO A 267 -16.10 -11.58 -2.60
C PRO A 267 -17.14 -10.49 -2.89
N ASP A 268 -17.98 -10.13 -1.91
CA ASP A 268 -19.02 -9.11 -2.08
C ASP A 268 -18.43 -7.69 -2.14
N TYR A 269 -17.37 -7.45 -1.37
CA TYR A 269 -16.60 -6.22 -1.48
C TYR A 269 -16.07 -6.01 -2.91
N ILE A 270 -15.46 -7.03 -3.51
CA ILE A 270 -14.95 -6.94 -4.89
C ILE A 270 -16.09 -6.79 -5.90
N ARG A 271 -17.23 -7.51 -5.71
CA ARG A 271 -18.41 -7.36 -6.58
C ARG A 271 -19.00 -5.94 -6.57
N THR A 272 -18.78 -5.17 -5.52
CA THR A 272 -19.26 -3.78 -5.45
C THR A 272 -18.70 -2.91 -6.60
N TYR A 273 -17.50 -3.21 -7.12
CA TYR A 273 -16.95 -2.52 -8.29
C TYR A 273 -17.78 -2.71 -9.58
N HIS A 274 -18.63 -3.73 -9.66
CA HIS A 274 -19.58 -3.87 -10.77
C HIS A 274 -20.64 -2.74 -10.82
N ALA A 275 -20.92 -2.12 -9.68
CA ALA A 275 -21.87 -1.02 -9.59
C ALA A 275 -21.24 0.37 -9.78
N MET A 276 -19.94 0.44 -10.09
CA MET A 276 -19.19 1.68 -10.26
C MET A 276 -18.66 1.81 -11.68
N ASP A 277 -18.69 3.02 -12.21
CA ASP A 277 -18.06 3.37 -13.49
C ASP A 277 -16.67 3.98 -13.28
N ILE A 278 -16.51 4.81 -12.26
CA ILE A 278 -15.30 5.55 -11.95
C ILE A 278 -15.04 5.47 -10.44
N ALA A 279 -13.83 5.09 -10.04
CA ALA A 279 -13.42 5.09 -8.64
C ALA A 279 -12.74 6.41 -8.25
N LEU A 280 -12.95 6.85 -7.01
CA LEU A 280 -12.43 8.09 -6.46
C LEU A 280 -11.46 7.80 -5.29
N ASP A 281 -10.22 8.23 -5.43
CA ASP A 281 -9.25 8.16 -4.33
C ASP A 281 -9.41 9.36 -3.39
N PRO A 282 -9.39 9.12 -2.07
CA PRO A 282 -9.35 10.19 -1.08
C PRO A 282 -7.96 10.83 -1.02
N PHE A 283 -7.90 12.03 -0.48
CA PHE A 283 -6.65 12.76 -0.23
C PHE A 283 -6.73 13.51 1.11
N PRO A 284 -5.60 13.80 1.77
CA PRO A 284 -4.21 13.61 1.35
C PRO A 284 -3.68 12.18 1.52
N PHE A 285 -4.49 11.20 1.91
CA PHE A 285 -4.10 9.80 2.02
C PHE A 285 -4.75 8.97 0.91
N ALA A 286 -4.00 8.76 -0.18
CA ALA A 286 -4.48 8.05 -1.36
C ALA A 286 -4.82 6.58 -1.10
N GLY A 287 -5.52 5.97 -2.05
CA GLY A 287 -5.70 4.53 -2.13
C GLY A 287 -4.39 3.79 -2.41
N GLY A 288 -4.38 2.52 -2.14
CA GLY A 288 -3.34 1.57 -2.52
C GLY A 288 -4.04 0.29 -2.97
N THR A 289 -4.33 -0.62 -2.06
CA THR A 289 -5.07 -1.85 -2.38
C THR A 289 -6.41 -1.59 -3.09
N THR A 290 -7.16 -0.59 -2.63
CA THR A 290 -8.44 -0.19 -3.24
C THR A 290 -8.28 0.31 -4.67
N THR A 291 -7.18 1.00 -4.98
CA THR A 291 -6.84 1.46 -6.32
C THR A 291 -6.53 0.26 -7.22
N PHE A 292 -5.73 -0.69 -6.75
CA PHE A 292 -5.48 -1.94 -7.49
C PHE A 292 -6.75 -2.76 -7.71
N ASP A 293 -7.62 -2.88 -6.70
CA ASP A 293 -8.88 -3.61 -6.81
C ASP A 293 -9.80 -2.98 -7.86
N ALA A 294 -9.92 -1.64 -7.87
CA ALA A 294 -10.69 -0.91 -8.88
C ALA A 294 -10.15 -1.18 -10.29
N LEU A 295 -8.85 -0.98 -10.51
CA LEU A 295 -8.21 -1.21 -11.81
C LEU A 295 -8.32 -2.66 -12.26
N TRP A 296 -8.19 -3.63 -11.35
CA TRP A 296 -8.38 -5.05 -11.64
C TRP A 296 -9.81 -5.39 -12.04
N MET A 297 -10.79 -4.66 -11.51
CA MET A 297 -12.20 -4.78 -11.88
C MET A 297 -12.59 -3.91 -13.09
N GLY A 298 -11.59 -3.35 -13.79
CA GLY A 298 -11.80 -2.55 -14.98
C GLY A 298 -12.37 -1.16 -14.73
N VAL A 299 -12.25 -0.65 -13.48
CA VAL A 299 -12.75 0.66 -13.08
C VAL A 299 -11.60 1.67 -13.07
N PRO A 300 -11.62 2.72 -13.92
CA PRO A 300 -10.63 3.79 -13.85
C PRO A 300 -10.70 4.53 -12.52
N VAL A 301 -9.55 5.03 -12.05
CA VAL A 301 -9.43 5.70 -10.76
C VAL A 301 -8.99 7.14 -10.97
N VAL A 302 -9.71 8.09 -10.37
CA VAL A 302 -9.27 9.48 -10.27
C VAL A 302 -8.57 9.68 -8.94
N THR A 303 -7.35 10.21 -8.96
CA THR A 303 -6.55 10.50 -7.77
C THR A 303 -6.00 11.91 -7.80
N LEU A 304 -5.60 12.44 -6.63
CA LEU A 304 -4.94 13.73 -6.52
C LEU A 304 -3.46 13.53 -6.16
N ALA A 305 -2.55 14.16 -6.89
CA ALA A 305 -1.14 14.15 -6.54
C ALA A 305 -0.89 15.00 -5.28
N GLY A 306 -0.48 14.35 -4.18
CA GLY A 306 -0.11 15.03 -2.94
C GLY A 306 1.32 15.56 -2.96
N ASP A 307 1.66 16.33 -1.92
CA ASP A 307 3.00 16.87 -1.66
C ASP A 307 3.91 15.92 -0.86
N ARG A 308 3.36 14.81 -0.36
CA ARG A 308 4.05 13.81 0.47
C ARG A 308 3.84 12.40 -0.08
N PRO A 309 4.76 11.46 0.21
CA PRO A 309 4.66 10.08 -0.28
C PRO A 309 3.30 9.43 -0.03
N VAL A 310 2.72 9.60 1.17
CA VAL A 310 1.41 9.05 1.52
C VAL A 310 0.26 9.52 0.63
N GLY A 311 0.37 10.73 0.06
CA GLY A 311 -0.60 11.31 -0.86
C GLY A 311 -0.30 11.04 -2.34
N ARG A 312 0.81 10.38 -2.66
CA ARG A 312 1.27 10.14 -4.03
C ARG A 312 1.08 8.68 -4.49
N GLY A 313 0.41 7.86 -3.68
CA GLY A 313 0.19 6.45 -3.99
C GLY A 313 -0.54 6.24 -5.32
N GLY A 314 -1.66 6.93 -5.52
CA GLY A 314 -2.39 6.88 -6.78
C GLY A 314 -1.57 7.39 -7.98
N LEU A 315 -0.79 8.46 -7.80
CA LEU A 315 0.15 8.96 -8.82
C LEU A 315 1.14 7.86 -9.24
N SER A 316 1.78 7.17 -8.27
CA SER A 316 2.74 6.11 -8.56
C SER A 316 2.10 4.96 -9.33
N ILE A 317 0.94 4.48 -8.88
CA ILE A 317 0.22 3.37 -9.51
C ILE A 317 -0.22 3.75 -10.94
N LEU A 318 -0.88 4.89 -11.10
CA LEU A 318 -1.47 5.28 -12.39
C LEU A 318 -0.40 5.66 -13.42
N THR A 319 0.67 6.34 -13.01
CA THR A 319 1.80 6.64 -13.91
C THR A 319 2.49 5.36 -14.38
N THR A 320 2.72 4.41 -13.46
CA THR A 320 3.32 3.10 -13.81
C THR A 320 2.41 2.28 -14.73
N LEU A 321 1.09 2.39 -14.57
CA LEU A 321 0.10 1.75 -15.45
C LEU A 321 0.01 2.40 -16.84
N GLY A 322 0.52 3.64 -16.98
CA GLY A 322 0.46 4.42 -18.22
C GLY A 322 -0.84 5.24 -18.36
N HIS A 323 -1.40 5.68 -17.24
CA HIS A 323 -2.56 6.58 -17.16
C HIS A 323 -2.31 7.81 -16.26
N PRO A 324 -1.22 8.60 -16.51
CA PRO A 324 -0.94 9.80 -15.72
C PRO A 324 -2.02 10.89 -15.87
N GLU A 325 -2.83 10.84 -16.93
CA GLU A 325 -3.94 11.76 -17.20
C GLU A 325 -5.11 11.65 -16.21
N TRP A 326 -5.16 10.56 -15.42
CA TRP A 326 -6.18 10.39 -14.36
C TRP A 326 -5.72 10.96 -13.00
N VAL A 327 -4.55 11.59 -12.99
CA VAL A 327 -3.97 12.22 -11.79
C VAL A 327 -4.21 13.72 -11.83
N GLY A 328 -5.10 14.22 -10.98
CA GLY A 328 -5.31 15.66 -10.79
C GLY A 328 -4.09 16.31 -10.12
N LYS A 329 -3.74 17.50 -10.60
CA LYS A 329 -2.67 18.33 -10.03
C LYS A 329 -3.14 19.13 -8.83
N ASP A 330 -4.40 19.51 -8.84
CA ASP A 330 -5.12 20.22 -7.80
C ASP A 330 -6.60 19.76 -7.76
N ILE A 331 -7.39 20.35 -6.88
CA ILE A 331 -8.80 19.99 -6.69
C ILE A 331 -9.63 20.23 -7.96
N GLU A 332 -9.39 21.34 -8.66
CA GLU A 332 -10.14 21.67 -9.88
C GLU A 332 -9.80 20.69 -11.01
N ASP A 333 -8.52 20.33 -11.11
CA ASP A 333 -8.06 19.33 -12.09
C ASP A 333 -8.59 17.92 -11.74
N TYR A 334 -8.65 17.54 -10.46
CA TYR A 334 -9.30 16.29 -10.01
C TYR A 334 -10.77 16.24 -10.44
N ILE A 335 -11.52 17.33 -10.25
CA ILE A 335 -12.94 17.43 -10.66
C ILE A 335 -13.04 17.37 -12.19
N ARG A 336 -12.16 18.07 -12.90
CA ARG A 336 -12.12 18.04 -14.37
C ARG A 336 -11.89 16.62 -14.89
N VAL A 337 -10.88 15.92 -14.38
CA VAL A 337 -10.57 14.52 -14.77
C VAL A 337 -11.77 13.60 -14.54
N GLY A 338 -12.40 13.69 -13.36
CA GLY A 338 -13.59 12.88 -13.06
C GLY A 338 -14.76 13.18 -13.98
N ARG A 339 -14.99 14.44 -14.32
CA ARG A 339 -16.04 14.88 -15.25
C ARG A 339 -15.76 14.44 -16.69
N ASP A 340 -14.51 14.58 -17.14
CA ASP A 340 -14.11 14.21 -18.50
C ASP A 340 -14.27 12.69 -18.72
N LEU A 341 -13.87 11.86 -17.76
CA LEU A 341 -14.13 10.41 -17.78
C LEU A 341 -15.64 10.10 -17.80
N ALA A 342 -16.43 10.82 -17.00
CA ALA A 342 -17.88 10.61 -16.93
C ALA A 342 -18.62 11.03 -18.23
N ALA A 343 -18.05 11.92 -19.02
CA ALA A 343 -18.61 12.40 -20.28
C ALA A 343 -18.44 11.40 -21.45
N ASP A 344 -17.61 10.35 -21.28
CA ASP A 344 -17.30 9.38 -22.37
C ASP A 344 -17.64 7.93 -21.97
N PRO A 345 -18.90 7.49 -22.13
CA PRO A 345 -19.30 6.11 -21.86
C PRO A 345 -18.59 5.08 -22.76
N THR A 346 -18.18 5.49 -23.97
CA THR A 346 -17.45 4.61 -24.90
C THR A 346 -16.04 4.32 -24.37
N LEU A 347 -15.36 5.35 -23.85
CA LEU A 347 -14.08 5.18 -23.17
C LEU A 347 -14.23 4.29 -21.93
N LEU A 348 -15.25 4.51 -21.10
CA LEU A 348 -15.50 3.68 -19.91
C LEU A 348 -15.72 2.20 -20.30
N GLN A 349 -16.42 1.92 -21.39
CA GLN A 349 -16.61 0.57 -21.90
C GLN A 349 -15.29 -0.06 -22.37
N SER A 350 -14.48 0.68 -23.09
CA SER A 350 -13.15 0.24 -23.54
C SER A 350 -12.22 -0.04 -22.36
N LEU A 351 -12.16 0.86 -21.38
CA LEU A 351 -11.38 0.68 -20.16
C LEU A 351 -11.84 -0.55 -19.36
N ARG A 352 -13.16 -0.71 -19.22
CA ARG A 352 -13.74 -1.85 -18.49
C ARG A 352 -13.30 -3.19 -19.07
N SER A 353 -13.17 -3.29 -20.38
CA SER A 353 -12.75 -4.53 -21.07
C SER A 353 -11.24 -4.75 -21.07
N SER A 354 -10.42 -3.69 -20.95
CA SER A 354 -8.98 -3.76 -21.21
C SER A 354 -8.09 -3.56 -19.98
N LEU A 355 -8.55 -2.86 -18.92
CA LEU A 355 -7.70 -2.49 -17.77
C LEU A 355 -7.11 -3.70 -17.04
N ARG A 356 -7.87 -4.79 -16.88
CA ARG A 356 -7.36 -6.01 -16.23
C ARG A 356 -6.17 -6.60 -16.98
N ASP A 357 -6.21 -6.64 -18.29
CA ASP A 357 -5.09 -7.15 -19.08
C ASP A 357 -3.94 -6.15 -19.13
N LYS A 358 -4.26 -4.87 -19.16
CA LYS A 358 -3.24 -3.81 -19.10
C LYS A 358 -2.45 -3.88 -17.78
N ILE A 359 -3.11 -4.06 -16.63
CA ILE A 359 -2.40 -4.19 -15.35
C ILE A 359 -1.56 -5.47 -15.29
N ARG A 360 -2.07 -6.61 -15.83
CA ARG A 360 -1.31 -7.86 -15.92
C ARG A 360 -0.01 -7.72 -16.71
N GLN A 361 0.00 -6.93 -17.77
CA GLN A 361 1.14 -6.72 -18.64
C GLN A 361 2.03 -5.54 -18.21
N SER A 362 1.62 -4.81 -17.19
CA SER A 362 2.35 -3.63 -16.70
C SER A 362 3.47 -3.99 -15.73
N PRO A 363 4.41 -3.07 -15.48
CA PRO A 363 5.43 -3.23 -14.46
C PRO A 363 4.87 -3.43 -13.04
N LEU A 364 3.58 -3.09 -12.80
CA LEU A 364 2.90 -3.31 -11.52
C LEU A 364 2.80 -4.79 -11.12
N MET A 365 2.88 -5.71 -12.08
CA MET A 365 2.82 -7.16 -11.86
C MET A 365 4.08 -7.90 -12.34
N ASP A 366 5.14 -7.18 -12.76
CA ASP A 366 6.44 -7.78 -13.09
C ASP A 366 7.24 -8.06 -11.80
N SER A 367 6.84 -9.11 -11.08
CA SER A 367 7.42 -9.47 -9.79
C SER A 367 8.92 -9.80 -9.88
N PRO A 368 9.42 -10.55 -10.87
CA PRO A 368 10.84 -10.81 -10.98
C PRO A 368 11.69 -9.54 -11.14
N ARG A 369 11.22 -8.56 -11.92
CA ARG A 369 11.91 -7.28 -12.10
C ARG A 369 11.87 -6.47 -10.80
N PHE A 370 10.70 -6.37 -10.17
CA PHE A 370 10.53 -5.65 -8.91
C PHE A 370 11.49 -6.18 -7.83
N VAL A 371 11.56 -7.50 -7.67
CA VAL A 371 12.39 -8.12 -6.63
C VAL A 371 13.88 -7.90 -6.91
N ARG A 372 14.33 -7.99 -8.17
CA ARG A 372 15.72 -7.66 -8.53
C ARG A 372 16.11 -6.23 -8.13
N GLU A 373 15.23 -5.25 -8.31
CA GLU A 373 15.51 -3.86 -7.90
C GLU A 373 15.56 -3.73 -6.37
N VAL A 374 14.69 -4.43 -5.64
CA VAL A 374 14.75 -4.49 -4.17
C VAL A 374 16.07 -5.10 -3.69
N GLU A 375 16.47 -6.23 -4.26
CA GLU A 375 17.73 -6.94 -3.91
C GLU A 375 18.96 -6.12 -4.24
N LYS A 376 18.95 -5.38 -5.35
CA LYS A 376 20.02 -4.45 -5.70
C LYS A 376 20.20 -3.40 -4.59
N HIS A 377 19.14 -2.77 -4.12
CA HIS A 377 19.19 -1.84 -2.99
C HIS A 377 19.67 -2.53 -1.71
N PHE A 378 19.19 -3.73 -1.42
CA PHE A 378 19.64 -4.50 -0.25
C PHE A 378 21.14 -4.81 -0.32
N ARG A 379 21.66 -5.21 -1.48
CA ARG A 379 23.08 -5.44 -1.68
C ARG A 379 23.90 -4.15 -1.52
N GLU A 380 23.43 -3.03 -2.03
CA GLU A 380 24.10 -1.72 -1.91
C GLU A 380 24.20 -1.26 -0.45
N ILE A 381 23.11 -1.31 0.31
CA ILE A 381 23.12 -0.89 1.72
C ILE A 381 23.88 -1.87 2.62
N TRP A 382 23.89 -3.15 2.29
CA TRP A 382 24.73 -4.15 2.94
C TRP A 382 26.22 -3.86 2.74
N ARG A 383 26.65 -3.62 1.50
CA ARG A 383 28.03 -3.25 1.17
C ARG A 383 28.47 -1.97 1.90
N ARG A 384 27.61 -0.96 1.96
CA ARG A 384 27.89 0.26 2.74
C ARG A 384 28.16 -0.07 4.20
N TRP A 385 27.30 -0.88 4.83
CA TRP A 385 27.50 -1.28 6.23
C TRP A 385 28.81 -2.06 6.43
N CYS A 386 29.18 -2.91 5.51
CA CYS A 386 30.44 -3.67 5.60
C CYS A 386 31.67 -2.73 5.65
N VAL A 387 31.62 -1.58 4.99
CA VAL A 387 32.72 -0.60 4.88
C VAL A 387 32.67 0.44 6.01
N GLU A 388 31.49 0.91 6.44
CA GLU A 388 31.31 2.06 7.37
C GLU A 388 31.85 1.83 8.80
N ALA A 389 32.22 0.64 9.17
CA ALA A 389 32.59 0.32 10.54
C ALA A 389 34.05 -0.15 10.69
N GLY A 390 34.93 0.26 9.77
CA GLY A 390 36.38 0.21 9.89
C GLY A 390 36.92 1.36 10.76
#